data_460f1ed75de405e8754bb60c4bc87939
#
_entry.id   460f1ed75de405e8754bb60c4bc87939
#
_cell.length_a   1.000
_cell.length_b   1.000
_cell.length_c   1.000
_cell.angle_alpha   90.00
_cell.angle_beta   90.00
_cell.angle_gamma   90.00
#
_symmetry.space_group_name_H-M   'P 1'
#
loop_
_entity.id
_entity.type
_entity.pdbx_description
1 polymer ?
#
loop_
_entity_poly.entity_id
_entity_poly.type
_entity_poly.pdbx_seq_one_letter_code
_entity_poly.pdbx_strand_id
1 'polypeptide(L)'
;MKHLVITGDRNTGTDHDFTGAFEPESVRYAKHWRSKGDAVDVTRVDLSKHDRERVAQMLTAIRTAAPIDRLAIFSHGWQTGIQLGLSSSSSSARDELAAFATALACASTPELRIALYCCSTGGSDVPNGLGSFADRMRLALVAAGRRDVTIFAHRVAGHTTRNAAVRLFGPGMTGGVDLGTTREARQRLDAQLHAGSDPLRWTLPYLPIDEARAAYP
;
A
#
# COMPACT_ATOMS: atom_id res chain seq x y z
N MET A 1 -9.71 14.65 4.48
CA MET A 1 -8.33 14.16 4.27
C MET A 1 -8.01 14.14 2.79
N LYS A 2 -6.73 14.09 2.42
CA LYS A 2 -6.31 13.95 1.03
C LYS A 2 -5.67 12.60 0.76
N HIS A 3 -6.19 11.88 -0.21
CA HIS A 3 -5.70 10.59 -0.65
C HIS A 3 -5.01 10.70 -2.00
N LEU A 4 -3.89 10.04 -2.17
CA LEU A 4 -3.30 9.70 -3.45
C LEU A 4 -3.51 8.21 -3.70
N VAL A 5 -4.10 7.87 -4.83
CA VAL A 5 -4.26 6.50 -5.31
C VAL A 5 -3.38 6.30 -6.52
N ILE A 6 -2.53 5.30 -6.51
CA ILE A 6 -1.67 4.92 -7.63
C ILE A 6 -2.06 3.51 -8.07
N THR A 7 -2.30 3.33 -9.36
CA THR A 7 -2.62 2.02 -9.97
C THR A 7 -1.93 1.87 -11.31
N GLY A 8 -1.65 0.63 -11.74
CA GLY A 8 -1.21 0.36 -13.09
C GLY A 8 -2.34 0.60 -14.10
N ASP A 9 -2.00 1.15 -15.27
CA ASP A 9 -2.96 1.28 -16.37
C ASP A 9 -3.08 -0.07 -17.10
N ARG A 10 -4.24 -0.71 -16.97
CA ARG A 10 -4.52 -2.02 -17.57
C ARG A 10 -4.49 -2.03 -19.10
N ASN A 11 -4.58 -0.87 -19.74
CA ASN A 11 -4.60 -0.75 -21.19
C ASN A 11 -3.21 -0.59 -21.81
N THR A 12 -2.17 -0.56 -20.99
CA THR A 12 -0.79 -0.32 -21.44
C THR A 12 0.12 -1.52 -21.13
N GLY A 13 1.03 -1.81 -22.07
CA GLY A 13 2.07 -2.83 -21.93
C GLY A 13 1.61 -4.27 -22.12
N THR A 14 2.60 -5.18 -22.21
CA THR A 14 2.41 -6.63 -22.26
C THR A 14 2.18 -7.24 -20.87
N ASP A 15 2.63 -6.54 -19.82
CA ASP A 15 2.51 -6.90 -18.40
C ASP A 15 1.29 -6.25 -17.74
N HIS A 16 0.21 -6.07 -18.50
CA HIS A 16 -1.01 -5.49 -17.99
C HIS A 16 -1.64 -6.34 -16.88
N ASP A 17 -2.51 -5.73 -16.11
CA ASP A 17 -3.32 -6.44 -15.11
C ASP A 17 -4.27 -7.43 -15.78
N PHE A 18 -3.77 -8.65 -16.09
CA PHE A 18 -4.57 -9.73 -16.65
C PHE A 18 -5.77 -10.11 -15.79
N THR A 19 -5.71 -9.81 -14.49
CA THR A 19 -6.79 -10.10 -13.57
C THR A 19 -7.89 -9.05 -13.63
N GLY A 20 -7.59 -7.85 -14.15
CA GLY A 20 -8.48 -6.69 -14.14
C GLY A 20 -8.87 -6.24 -12.72
N ALA A 21 -8.09 -6.64 -11.71
CA ALA A 21 -8.48 -6.46 -10.31
C ALA A 21 -8.10 -5.08 -9.75
N PHE A 22 -7.03 -4.48 -10.26
CA PHE A 22 -6.44 -3.30 -9.60
C PHE A 22 -7.17 -2.01 -9.97
N GLU A 23 -7.39 -1.73 -11.24
CA GLU A 23 -8.03 -0.49 -11.67
C GLU A 23 -9.47 -0.36 -11.17
N PRO A 24 -10.36 -1.37 -11.34
CA PRO A 24 -11.72 -1.28 -10.81
C PRO A 24 -11.76 -1.09 -9.29
N GLU A 25 -10.86 -1.74 -8.55
CA GLU A 25 -10.80 -1.62 -7.10
C GLU A 25 -10.27 -0.24 -6.69
N SER A 26 -9.31 0.33 -7.40
CA SER A 26 -8.82 1.70 -7.17
C SER A 26 -9.92 2.75 -7.38
N VAL A 27 -10.77 2.55 -8.40
CA VAL A 27 -11.94 3.40 -8.68
C VAL A 27 -12.97 3.30 -7.55
N ARG A 28 -13.25 2.08 -7.06
CA ARG A 28 -14.17 1.87 -5.91
C ARG A 28 -13.63 2.54 -4.65
N TYR A 29 -12.35 2.40 -4.36
CA TYR A 29 -11.67 3.08 -3.27
C TYR A 29 -11.88 4.59 -3.36
N ALA A 30 -11.56 5.19 -4.51
CA ALA A 30 -11.70 6.62 -4.71
C ALA A 30 -13.17 7.08 -4.55
N LYS A 31 -14.13 6.33 -5.11
CA LYS A 31 -15.56 6.62 -4.94
C LYS A 31 -15.98 6.60 -3.47
N HIS A 32 -15.53 5.59 -2.72
CA HIS A 32 -15.84 5.48 -1.30
C HIS A 32 -15.36 6.69 -0.51
N TRP A 33 -14.08 7.05 -0.62
CA TRP A 33 -13.54 8.15 0.17
C TRP A 33 -14.08 9.51 -0.25
N ARG A 34 -14.33 9.73 -1.55
CA ARG A 34 -15.04 10.94 -2.03
C ARG A 34 -16.44 11.05 -1.46
N SER A 35 -17.16 9.95 -1.29
CA SER A 35 -18.49 9.96 -0.64
C SER A 35 -18.47 10.29 0.85
N LYS A 36 -17.28 10.21 1.48
CA LYS A 36 -17.03 10.64 2.87
C LYS A 36 -16.54 12.10 2.97
N GLY A 37 -16.43 12.81 1.84
CA GLY A 37 -15.97 14.19 1.80
C GLY A 37 -14.46 14.35 1.67
N ASP A 38 -13.71 13.27 1.45
CA ASP A 38 -12.27 13.33 1.27
C ASP A 38 -11.88 13.70 -0.18
N ALA A 39 -10.79 14.44 -0.33
CA ALA A 39 -10.18 14.67 -1.64
C ALA A 39 -9.39 13.42 -2.06
N VAL A 40 -9.61 12.94 -3.28
CA VAL A 40 -8.93 11.75 -3.80
C VAL A 40 -8.43 11.98 -5.21
N ASP A 41 -7.10 11.98 -5.36
CA ASP A 41 -6.42 11.98 -6.66
C ASP A 41 -6.12 10.54 -7.07
N VAL A 42 -6.34 10.22 -8.33
CA VAL A 42 -6.05 8.88 -8.90
C VAL A 42 -5.08 9.03 -10.06
N THR A 43 -3.95 8.36 -9.97
CA THR A 43 -2.93 8.31 -11.02
C THR A 43 -2.83 6.90 -11.58
N ARG A 44 -2.88 6.77 -12.90
CA ARG A 44 -2.59 5.54 -13.63
C ARG A 44 -1.15 5.61 -14.16
N VAL A 45 -0.38 4.57 -13.84
CA VAL A 45 1.01 4.42 -14.30
C VAL A 45 1.02 3.60 -15.57
N ASP A 46 1.65 4.11 -16.61
CA ASP A 46 1.79 3.44 -17.90
C ASP A 46 2.73 2.23 -17.77
N LEU A 47 2.16 1.02 -17.81
CA LEU A 47 2.89 -0.24 -17.68
C LEU A 47 3.70 -0.61 -18.92
N SER A 48 3.54 0.09 -20.06
CA SER A 48 4.40 -0.07 -21.24
C SER A 48 5.81 0.51 -21.05
N LYS A 49 5.99 1.34 -20.03
CA LYS A 49 7.25 2.00 -19.71
C LYS A 49 8.18 1.10 -18.89
N HIS A 50 9.49 1.39 -18.94
CA HIS A 50 10.46 0.78 -18.04
C HIS A 50 10.28 1.23 -16.59
N ASP A 51 10.76 0.45 -15.64
CA ASP A 51 10.58 0.68 -14.19
C ASP A 51 10.95 2.11 -13.76
N ARG A 52 12.07 2.64 -14.22
CA ARG A 52 12.50 4.02 -13.90
C ARG A 52 11.48 5.08 -14.36
N GLU A 53 10.88 4.89 -15.53
CA GLU A 53 9.86 5.81 -16.05
C GLU A 53 8.54 5.66 -15.27
N ARG A 54 8.19 4.44 -14.87
CA ARG A 54 7.03 4.18 -13.97
C ARG A 54 7.23 4.88 -12.63
N VAL A 55 8.43 4.77 -12.04
CA VAL A 55 8.78 5.49 -10.80
C VAL A 55 8.71 7.01 -11.01
N ALA A 56 9.18 7.54 -12.14
CA ALA A 56 9.10 8.97 -12.45
C ALA A 56 7.64 9.47 -12.53
N GLN A 57 6.72 8.67 -13.07
CA GLN A 57 5.28 8.99 -13.08
C GLN A 57 4.72 9.05 -11.66
N MET A 58 5.07 8.09 -10.80
CA MET A 58 4.66 8.10 -9.39
C MET A 58 5.22 9.31 -8.64
N LEU A 59 6.48 9.67 -8.85
CA LEU A 59 7.09 10.87 -8.26
C LEU A 59 6.40 12.16 -8.69
N THR A 60 5.96 12.23 -9.94
CA THR A 60 5.18 13.36 -10.44
C THR A 60 3.82 13.43 -9.76
N ALA A 61 3.12 12.30 -9.64
CA ALA A 61 1.84 12.21 -8.94
C ALA A 61 1.94 12.65 -7.47
N ILE A 62 3.00 12.22 -6.77
CA ILE A 62 3.25 12.60 -5.37
C ILE A 62 3.41 14.12 -5.24
N ARG A 63 4.24 14.74 -6.09
CA ARG A 63 4.46 16.19 -6.05
C ARG A 63 3.19 17.00 -6.35
N THR A 64 2.38 16.52 -7.29
CA THR A 64 1.13 17.18 -7.69
C THR A 64 0.04 17.04 -6.61
N ALA A 65 0.00 15.91 -5.92
CA ALA A 65 -1.04 15.61 -4.93
C ALA A 65 -0.80 16.23 -3.55
N ALA A 66 0.37 16.79 -3.27
CA ALA A 66 0.70 17.32 -1.93
C ALA A 66 -0.35 18.33 -1.41
N PRO A 67 -0.64 18.37 -0.08
CA PRO A 67 -0.19 17.44 0.95
C PRO A 67 -0.99 16.11 0.93
N ILE A 68 -0.32 14.99 1.24
CA ILE A 68 -0.92 13.65 1.20
C ILE A 68 -1.08 13.11 2.62
N ASP A 69 -2.31 12.76 3.01
CA ASP A 69 -2.60 12.09 4.28
C ASP A 69 -2.54 10.57 4.14
N ARG A 70 -2.95 10.07 2.96
CA ARG A 70 -3.07 8.64 2.68
C ARG A 70 -2.58 8.31 1.28
N LEU A 71 -1.81 7.23 1.17
CA LEU A 71 -1.39 6.65 -0.10
C LEU A 71 -1.98 5.24 -0.23
N ALA A 72 -2.65 4.96 -1.33
CA ALA A 72 -3.09 3.61 -1.69
C ALA A 72 -2.46 3.18 -3.02
N ILE A 73 -1.80 2.02 -3.04
CA ILE A 73 -1.16 1.47 -4.24
C ILE A 73 -1.86 0.17 -4.62
N PHE A 74 -2.34 0.08 -5.86
CA PHE A 74 -2.99 -1.09 -6.44
C PHE A 74 -2.15 -1.63 -7.58
N SER A 75 -1.53 -2.79 -7.38
CA SER A 75 -0.57 -3.36 -8.34
C SER A 75 -0.30 -4.84 -8.05
N HIS A 76 0.25 -5.57 -9.00
CA HIS A 76 0.94 -6.80 -8.67
C HIS A 76 2.11 -6.52 -7.71
N GLY A 77 2.38 -7.48 -6.85
CA GLY A 77 3.45 -7.34 -5.86
C GLY A 77 4.04 -8.68 -5.44
N TRP A 78 5.21 -8.60 -4.84
CA TRP A 78 5.97 -9.71 -4.29
C TRP A 78 6.75 -9.24 -3.07
N GLN A 79 7.45 -10.13 -2.41
CA GLN A 79 8.17 -9.83 -1.15
C GLN A 79 9.19 -8.69 -1.25
N THR A 80 9.72 -8.43 -2.43
CA THR A 80 10.79 -7.44 -2.64
C THR A 80 10.39 -6.25 -3.49
N GLY A 81 9.13 -6.16 -3.98
CA GLY A 81 8.74 -5.06 -4.85
C GLY A 81 7.32 -5.09 -5.35
N ILE A 82 7.03 -4.17 -6.27
CA ILE A 82 5.75 -4.03 -6.96
C ILE A 82 5.97 -3.80 -8.46
N GLN A 83 5.00 -4.17 -9.30
CA GLN A 83 5.04 -4.04 -10.76
C GLN A 83 5.25 -2.59 -11.24
N LEU A 84 4.95 -1.60 -10.42
CA LEU A 84 5.13 -0.20 -10.75
C LEU A 84 6.60 0.28 -10.72
N GLY A 85 7.55 -0.65 -10.65
CA GLY A 85 8.99 -0.38 -10.75
C GLY A 85 9.70 -0.18 -9.42
N LEU A 86 9.00 -0.11 -8.29
CA LEU A 86 9.66 -0.03 -6.99
C LEU A 86 10.06 -1.41 -6.48
N SER A 87 11.32 -1.54 -6.09
CA SER A 87 11.87 -2.78 -5.54
C SER A 87 12.92 -2.49 -4.46
N SER A 88 13.26 -3.51 -3.68
CA SER A 88 14.34 -3.50 -2.69
C SER A 88 15.40 -4.58 -2.98
N SER A 89 15.31 -5.25 -4.13
CA SER A 89 16.11 -6.44 -4.46
C SER A 89 17.58 -6.16 -4.77
N SER A 90 17.90 -4.96 -5.30
CA SER A 90 19.26 -4.55 -5.65
C SER A 90 19.63 -3.21 -5.01
N SER A 91 20.89 -2.81 -5.09
CA SER A 91 21.34 -1.49 -4.60
C SER A 91 20.66 -0.35 -5.36
N SER A 92 20.64 -0.39 -6.69
CA SER A 92 19.98 0.63 -7.53
C SER A 92 18.47 0.72 -7.25
N ALA A 93 17.81 -0.40 -7.07
CA ALA A 93 16.39 -0.43 -6.71
C ALA A 93 16.12 0.16 -5.32
N ARG A 94 17.05 -0.03 -4.37
CA ARG A 94 16.95 0.62 -3.05
C ARG A 94 17.17 2.13 -3.14
N ASP A 95 18.02 2.62 -4.05
CA ASP A 95 18.20 4.05 -4.27
C ASP A 95 16.93 4.70 -4.86
N GLU A 96 16.25 4.00 -5.77
CA GLU A 96 14.95 4.44 -6.31
C GLU A 96 13.86 4.43 -5.23
N LEU A 97 13.83 3.41 -4.38
CA LEU A 97 12.92 3.36 -3.24
C LEU A 97 13.20 4.49 -2.24
N ALA A 98 14.46 4.83 -2.00
CA ALA A 98 14.85 5.93 -1.14
C ALA A 98 14.44 7.30 -1.74
N ALA A 99 14.60 7.47 -3.04
CA ALA A 99 14.15 8.68 -3.75
C ALA A 99 12.62 8.82 -3.70
N PHE A 100 11.88 7.72 -3.90
CA PHE A 100 10.43 7.69 -3.74
C PHE A 100 10.01 8.05 -2.29
N ALA A 101 10.66 7.46 -1.29
CA ALA A 101 10.39 7.73 0.11
C ALA A 101 10.67 9.19 0.47
N THR A 102 11.75 9.78 -0.04
CA THR A 102 12.09 11.19 0.17
C THR A 102 11.02 12.11 -0.41
N ALA A 103 10.61 11.87 -1.66
CA ALA A 103 9.56 12.67 -2.29
C ALA A 103 8.23 12.55 -1.54
N LEU A 104 7.85 11.34 -1.13
CA LEU A 104 6.63 11.10 -0.37
C LEU A 104 6.69 11.73 1.02
N ALA A 105 7.82 11.66 1.72
CA ALA A 105 8.01 12.29 3.01
C ALA A 105 7.86 13.82 2.93
N CYS A 106 8.38 14.45 1.88
CA CYS A 106 8.22 15.89 1.66
C CYS A 106 6.78 16.30 1.33
N ALA A 107 6.04 15.43 0.62
CA ALA A 107 4.69 15.70 0.13
C ALA A 107 3.57 15.27 1.08
N SER A 108 3.88 14.57 2.17
CA SER A 108 2.86 14.01 3.07
C SER A 108 2.76 14.73 4.40
N THR A 109 1.60 14.59 5.05
CA THR A 109 1.40 15.00 6.44
C THR A 109 2.18 14.09 7.40
N PRO A 110 2.41 14.52 8.66
CA PRO A 110 3.16 13.73 9.65
C PRO A 110 2.61 12.31 9.84
N GLU A 111 1.29 12.16 9.90
CA GLU A 111 0.60 10.88 10.13
C GLU A 111 0.29 10.12 8.84
N LEU A 112 1.23 10.07 7.90
CA LEU A 112 1.04 9.38 6.64
C LEU A 112 0.65 7.92 6.85
N ARG A 113 -0.41 7.48 6.19
CA ARG A 113 -0.84 6.08 6.15
C ARG A 113 -0.79 5.54 4.74
N ILE A 114 -0.23 4.35 4.58
CA ILE A 114 -0.05 3.70 3.29
C ILE A 114 -0.76 2.35 3.30
N ALA A 115 -1.54 2.07 2.26
CA ALA A 115 -2.12 0.76 2.02
C ALA A 115 -1.56 0.19 0.71
N LEU A 116 -0.86 -0.93 0.81
CA LEU A 116 -0.35 -1.68 -0.32
C LEU A 116 -1.34 -2.80 -0.67
N TYR A 117 -2.23 -2.53 -1.60
CA TYR A 117 -3.11 -3.53 -2.22
C TYR A 117 -2.32 -4.34 -3.26
N CYS A 118 -1.20 -4.88 -2.83
CA CYS A 118 -0.22 -5.58 -3.63
C CYS A 118 0.11 -6.91 -2.96
N CYS A 119 0.08 -8.01 -3.73
CA CYS A 119 0.33 -9.36 -3.20
C CYS A 119 1.70 -9.45 -2.51
N SER A 120 1.76 -10.15 -1.39
CA SER A 120 2.99 -10.55 -0.70
C SER A 120 3.96 -9.43 -0.26
N THR A 121 3.60 -8.17 -0.45
CA THR A 121 4.50 -7.04 -0.11
C THR A 121 4.79 -6.91 1.39
N GLY A 122 3.94 -7.46 2.26
CA GLY A 122 4.16 -7.56 3.71
C GLY A 122 4.73 -8.91 4.14
N GLY A 123 4.94 -9.84 3.19
CA GLY A 123 5.50 -11.18 3.43
C GLY A 123 7.02 -11.18 3.34
N SER A 124 7.65 -12.09 4.07
CA SER A 124 9.06 -12.45 3.95
C SER A 124 9.31 -13.81 4.60
N ASP A 125 10.46 -14.41 4.35
CA ASP A 125 10.89 -15.67 4.98
C ASP A 125 11.35 -15.46 6.43
N VAL A 126 11.46 -14.20 6.86
CA VAL A 126 11.83 -13.83 8.23
C VAL A 126 10.56 -13.50 9.03
N PRO A 127 10.50 -13.88 10.32
CA PRO A 127 9.36 -13.57 11.18
C PRO A 127 8.96 -12.08 11.15
N ASN A 128 7.69 -11.81 11.33
CA ASN A 128 7.12 -10.46 11.36
C ASN A 128 7.32 -9.64 10.08
N GLY A 129 7.63 -10.28 8.95
CA GLY A 129 7.83 -9.59 7.67
C GLY A 129 9.05 -8.66 7.62
N LEU A 130 10.02 -8.89 8.51
CA LEU A 130 11.28 -8.15 8.51
C LEU A 130 11.97 -8.31 7.15
N GLY A 131 12.38 -7.18 6.56
CA GLY A 131 13.00 -7.16 5.24
C GLY A 131 12.04 -7.32 4.06
N SER A 132 10.73 -7.44 4.29
CA SER A 132 9.72 -7.35 3.23
C SER A 132 9.75 -5.99 2.53
N PHE A 133 9.12 -5.88 1.36
CA PHE A 133 9.02 -4.60 0.66
C PHE A 133 8.37 -3.51 1.52
N ALA A 134 7.29 -3.84 2.25
CA ALA A 134 6.63 -2.88 3.13
C ALA A 134 7.53 -2.42 4.30
N ASP A 135 8.29 -3.34 4.89
CA ASP A 135 9.26 -2.98 5.95
C ASP A 135 10.38 -2.09 5.40
N ARG A 136 10.93 -2.42 4.22
CA ARG A 136 11.95 -1.61 3.54
C ARG A 136 11.43 -0.22 3.18
N MET A 137 10.19 -0.12 2.67
CA MET A 137 9.54 1.16 2.38
C MET A 137 9.37 1.99 3.66
N ARG A 138 8.92 1.38 4.76
CA ARG A 138 8.80 2.06 6.05
C ARG A 138 10.16 2.59 6.53
N LEU A 139 11.20 1.77 6.47
CA LEU A 139 12.55 2.19 6.88
C LEU A 139 13.09 3.33 6.01
N ALA A 140 12.85 3.31 4.71
CA ALA A 140 13.22 4.40 3.81
C ALA A 140 12.47 5.69 4.14
N LEU A 141 11.17 5.63 4.47
CA LEU A 141 10.39 6.79 4.91
C LEU A 141 10.86 7.34 6.25
N VAL A 142 11.20 6.47 7.21
CA VAL A 142 11.79 6.89 8.49
C VAL A 142 13.13 7.60 8.28
N ALA A 143 13.98 7.05 7.41
CA ALA A 143 15.26 7.68 7.03
C ALA A 143 15.07 9.04 6.35
N ALA A 144 13.98 9.20 5.57
CA ALA A 144 13.58 10.46 4.96
C ALA A 144 12.87 11.44 5.95
N GLY A 145 12.81 11.11 7.23
CA GLY A 145 12.23 11.97 8.28
C GLY A 145 10.75 11.72 8.59
N ARG A 146 10.09 10.77 7.92
CA ARG A 146 8.68 10.43 8.18
C ARG A 146 8.57 9.30 9.21
N ARG A 147 8.69 9.66 10.51
CA ARG A 147 8.77 8.68 11.62
C ARG A 147 7.42 8.08 12.00
N ASP A 148 6.32 8.81 11.80
CA ASP A 148 4.96 8.41 12.22
C ASP A 148 4.18 7.71 11.09
N VAL A 149 4.90 7.15 10.11
CA VAL A 149 4.28 6.41 9.01
C VAL A 149 3.76 5.06 9.45
N THR A 150 2.55 4.74 8.97
CA THR A 150 1.95 3.41 9.13
C THR A 150 1.70 2.79 7.76
N ILE A 151 2.14 1.55 7.55
CA ILE A 151 1.95 0.81 6.30
C ILE A 151 1.15 -0.46 6.58
N PHE A 152 0.10 -0.68 5.79
CA PHE A 152 -0.65 -1.93 5.73
C PHE A 152 -0.32 -2.65 4.43
N ALA A 153 -0.01 -3.95 4.50
CA ALA A 153 0.41 -4.72 3.35
C ALA A 153 -0.06 -6.17 3.43
N HIS A 154 -0.36 -6.79 2.29
CA HIS A 154 -0.71 -8.20 2.24
C HIS A 154 0.52 -9.09 2.46
N ARG A 155 0.38 -10.13 3.30
CA ARG A 155 1.44 -11.10 3.59
C ARG A 155 1.60 -12.15 2.50
N VAL A 156 0.52 -12.45 1.79
CA VAL A 156 0.44 -13.53 0.80
C VAL A 156 -0.22 -13.04 -0.48
N ALA A 157 -0.11 -13.81 -1.53
CA ALA A 157 -0.90 -13.62 -2.74
C ALA A 157 -2.39 -13.85 -2.46
N GLY A 158 -3.26 -13.13 -3.17
CA GLY A 158 -4.70 -13.25 -3.02
C GLY A 158 -5.42 -12.09 -3.70
N HIS A 159 -6.73 -12.04 -3.53
CA HIS A 159 -7.52 -10.95 -4.10
C HIS A 159 -7.12 -9.61 -3.47
N THR A 160 -7.00 -8.58 -4.31
CA THR A 160 -6.52 -7.23 -3.93
C THR A 160 -7.21 -6.67 -2.67
N THR A 161 -8.52 -6.82 -2.55
CA THR A 161 -9.32 -6.21 -1.48
C THR A 161 -10.01 -7.21 -0.57
N ARG A 162 -9.87 -8.50 -0.84
CA ARG A 162 -10.46 -9.58 -0.05
C ARG A 162 -9.42 -10.47 0.62
N ASN A 163 -8.15 -10.05 0.62
CA ASN A 163 -7.07 -10.77 1.24
C ASN A 163 -6.98 -10.38 2.73
N ALA A 164 -7.46 -11.24 3.60
CA ALA A 164 -7.45 -11.04 5.04
C ALA A 164 -6.06 -11.16 5.68
N ALA A 165 -5.07 -11.68 4.96
CA ALA A 165 -3.72 -11.82 5.47
C ALA A 165 -2.97 -10.48 5.40
N VAL A 166 -3.31 -9.57 6.28
CA VAL A 166 -2.74 -8.21 6.35
C VAL A 166 -1.73 -8.10 7.47
N ARG A 167 -0.64 -7.40 7.20
CA ARG A 167 0.37 -7.02 8.19
C ARG A 167 0.48 -5.51 8.28
N LEU A 168 0.63 -5.03 9.51
CA LEU A 168 0.78 -3.62 9.82
C LEU A 168 2.22 -3.35 10.25
N PHE A 169 2.83 -2.34 9.65
CA PHE A 169 4.15 -1.81 9.99
C PHE A 169 3.98 -0.37 10.49
N GLY A 170 4.27 -0.13 11.75
CA GLY A 170 4.02 1.15 12.40
C GLY A 170 5.26 1.80 13.01
N PRO A 171 5.07 2.99 13.62
CA PRO A 171 6.14 3.70 14.31
C PRO A 171 6.80 2.84 15.40
N GLY A 172 8.13 2.88 15.46
CA GLY A 172 8.90 2.18 16.51
C GLY A 172 8.90 0.65 16.42
N MET A 173 8.27 0.05 15.39
CA MET A 173 8.25 -1.40 15.23
C MET A 173 9.50 -1.93 14.56
N THR A 174 9.94 -3.11 15.00
CA THR A 174 10.91 -3.96 14.27
C THR A 174 10.12 -5.01 13.51
N GLY A 175 10.05 -4.86 12.18
CA GLY A 175 9.12 -5.62 11.34
C GLY A 175 7.67 -5.16 11.54
N GLY A 176 6.71 -6.03 11.27
CA GLY A 176 5.28 -5.74 11.35
C GLY A 176 4.53 -6.68 12.28
N VAL A 177 3.27 -6.36 12.54
CA VAL A 177 2.32 -7.16 13.33
C VAL A 177 1.25 -7.71 12.40
N ASP A 178 1.01 -9.00 12.46
CA ASP A 178 -0.05 -9.66 11.71
C ASP A 178 -1.41 -9.26 12.29
N LEU A 179 -2.30 -8.76 11.46
CA LEU A 179 -3.69 -8.57 11.82
C LEU A 179 -4.44 -9.90 11.66
N GLY A 180 -5.34 -10.21 12.58
CA GLY A 180 -6.09 -11.47 12.53
C GLY A 180 -5.22 -12.71 12.81
N THR A 181 -4.41 -12.66 13.86
CA THR A 181 -3.55 -13.78 14.28
C THR A 181 -4.33 -14.93 14.90
N THR A 182 -5.42 -14.66 15.60
CA THR A 182 -6.33 -15.69 16.11
C THR A 182 -7.34 -16.11 15.05
N ARG A 183 -7.92 -17.31 15.22
CA ARG A 183 -8.97 -17.81 14.34
C ARG A 183 -10.17 -16.88 14.30
N GLU A 184 -10.59 -16.39 15.46
CA GLU A 184 -11.77 -15.52 15.63
C GLU A 184 -11.51 -14.13 15.04
N ALA A 185 -10.33 -13.57 15.26
CA ALA A 185 -9.94 -12.29 14.67
C ALA A 185 -9.89 -12.38 13.15
N ARG A 186 -9.36 -13.49 12.60
CA ARG A 186 -9.33 -13.73 11.16
C ARG A 186 -10.73 -13.89 10.57
N GLN A 187 -11.63 -14.64 11.25
CA GLN A 187 -13.01 -14.79 10.81
C GLN A 187 -13.75 -13.45 10.79
N ARG A 188 -13.55 -12.59 11.80
CA ARG A 188 -14.12 -11.22 11.81
C ARG A 188 -13.57 -10.38 10.66
N LEU A 189 -12.27 -10.40 10.43
CA LEU A 189 -11.64 -9.69 9.32
C LEU A 189 -12.15 -10.20 7.98
N ASP A 190 -12.23 -11.52 7.79
CA ASP A 190 -12.79 -12.15 6.59
C ASP A 190 -14.25 -11.75 6.38
N ALA A 191 -15.07 -11.81 7.41
CA ALA A 191 -16.48 -11.42 7.33
C ALA A 191 -16.64 -9.96 6.91
N GLN A 192 -15.83 -9.05 7.44
CA GLN A 192 -15.84 -7.64 7.06
C GLN A 192 -15.37 -7.43 5.61
N LEU A 193 -14.32 -8.14 5.18
CA LEU A 193 -13.80 -8.06 3.81
C LEU A 193 -14.76 -8.68 2.79
N HIS A 194 -15.55 -9.67 3.18
CA HIS A 194 -16.51 -10.38 2.32
C HIS A 194 -17.94 -9.85 2.42
N ALA A 195 -18.21 -8.89 3.29
CA ALA A 195 -19.54 -8.30 3.46
C ALA A 195 -19.99 -7.48 2.25
N GLY A 196 -20.18 -8.15 1.13
CA GLY A 196 -20.74 -7.61 -0.12
C GLY A 196 -19.96 -6.43 -0.71
N SER A 197 -20.69 -5.43 -1.16
CA SER A 197 -20.15 -4.16 -1.66
C SER A 197 -19.81 -3.20 -0.54
N ASP A 198 -19.78 -3.65 0.72
CA ASP A 198 -19.53 -2.78 1.85
C ASP A 198 -18.11 -2.18 1.77
N PRO A 199 -18.02 -0.85 1.75
CA PRO A 199 -16.76 -0.16 1.73
C PRO A 199 -15.91 -0.33 2.99
N LEU A 200 -16.39 -1.00 4.04
CA LEU A 200 -15.58 -1.36 5.23
C LEU A 200 -14.28 -2.06 4.88
N ARG A 201 -14.25 -2.86 3.81
CA ARG A 201 -13.02 -3.47 3.30
C ARG A 201 -11.92 -2.45 2.96
N TRP A 202 -12.30 -1.20 2.68
CA TRP A 202 -11.38 -0.11 2.41
C TRP A 202 -10.97 0.64 3.67
N THR A 203 -11.73 0.53 4.74
CA THR A 203 -11.44 1.22 6.00
C THR A 203 -10.47 0.44 6.88
N LEU A 204 -10.51 -0.88 6.83
CA LEU A 204 -9.66 -1.74 7.66
C LEU A 204 -8.17 -1.41 7.59
N PRO A 205 -7.56 -1.23 6.40
CA PRO A 205 -6.15 -0.85 6.29
C PRO A 205 -5.83 0.53 6.86
N TYR A 206 -6.83 1.31 7.23
CA TYR A 206 -6.67 2.67 7.75
C TYR A 206 -7.09 2.83 9.21
N LEU A 207 -7.40 1.77 9.90
CA LEU A 207 -7.62 1.85 11.34
C LEU A 207 -6.35 2.37 12.04
N PRO A 208 -6.49 3.22 13.05
CA PRO A 208 -5.38 3.55 13.93
C PRO A 208 -4.74 2.29 14.49
N ILE A 209 -3.43 2.35 14.77
CA ILE A 209 -2.67 1.17 15.19
C ILE A 209 -3.27 0.52 16.44
N ASP A 210 -3.73 1.33 17.39
CA ASP A 210 -4.33 0.84 18.64
C ASP A 210 -5.71 0.23 18.39
N GLU A 211 -6.52 0.81 17.51
CA GLU A 211 -7.79 0.25 17.07
C GLU A 211 -7.59 -1.06 16.30
N ALA A 212 -6.59 -1.10 15.40
CA ALA A 212 -6.26 -2.31 14.65
C ALA A 212 -5.81 -3.44 15.59
N ARG A 213 -4.99 -3.14 16.61
CA ARG A 213 -4.57 -4.11 17.64
C ARG A 213 -5.72 -4.57 18.51
N ALA A 214 -6.63 -3.67 18.89
CA ALA A 214 -7.81 -4.01 19.69
C ALA A 214 -8.84 -4.83 18.88
N ALA A 215 -9.00 -4.51 17.59
CA ALA A 215 -9.93 -5.22 16.71
C ALA A 215 -9.40 -6.61 16.28
N TYR A 216 -8.06 -6.76 16.17
CA TYR A 216 -7.38 -7.97 15.68
C TYR A 216 -6.19 -8.34 16.57
N PRO A 217 -6.43 -8.73 17.83
CA PRO A 217 -5.40 -9.07 18.81
C PRO A 217 -4.53 -10.27 18.39
#